data_076cd3d811a7b9aae7f7c73c32d37b60
#
_entry.id   076cd3d811a7b9aae7f7c73c32d37b60
#
_cell.length_a   1.000
_cell.length_b   1.000
_cell.length_c   1.000
_cell.angle_alpha   90.00
_cell.angle_beta   90.00
_cell.angle_gamma   90.00
#
_symmetry.space_group_name_H-M   'P 1'
#
loop_
_entity.id
_entity.type
_entity.pdbx_description
1 polymer ?
#
loop_
_entity_poly.entity_id
_entity_poly.type
_entity_poly.pdbx_seq_one_letter_code
_entity_poly.pdbx_strand_id
1 'polypeptide(L)'
;MLDKGVWAEVKVGNEHLRLFAEHNAQGVQASVYNVISKTWIAPSEPVADLEQGKERAEVHAREYLKRVANMELPALQWKASRSA
;
A
#
# COMPACT_ATOMS: atom_id res chain seq x y z
N MET A 1 -9.37 21.63 0.39
CA MET A 1 -8.11 21.01 0.82
C MET A 1 -7.87 19.72 0.13
N LEU A 2 -6.67 19.51 -0.27
CA LEU A 2 -6.34 18.32 -1.04
C LEU A 2 -6.00 17.16 -0.14
N ASP A 3 -6.29 15.98 -0.63
CA ASP A 3 -5.93 14.78 0.07
C ASP A 3 -4.43 14.64 0.12
N LYS A 4 -3.95 14.08 1.20
CA LYS A 4 -2.54 13.83 1.38
C LYS A 4 -2.32 12.37 1.68
N GLY A 5 -1.17 11.89 1.28
CA GLY A 5 -0.85 10.51 1.53
C GLY A 5 0.53 10.17 1.04
N VAL A 6 0.85 8.90 1.17
CA VAL A 6 2.10 8.36 0.69
C VAL A 6 1.81 7.05 -0.01
N TRP A 7 2.69 6.68 -0.91
CA TRP A 7 2.57 5.41 -1.60
C TRP A 7 3.94 4.83 -1.85
N ALA A 8 3.99 3.54 -2.03
CA ALA A 8 5.23 2.84 -2.32
C ALA A 8 4.97 1.80 -3.38
N GLU A 9 6.00 1.52 -4.16
CA GLU A 9 5.90 0.54 -5.22
C GLU A 9 6.85 -0.61 -4.94
N VAL A 10 6.39 -1.83 -5.17
CA VAL A 10 7.18 -3.04 -4.96
C VAL A 10 7.19 -3.83 -6.25
N LYS A 11 8.40 -4.14 -6.72
CA LYS A 11 8.59 -5.04 -7.84
C LYS A 11 9.55 -6.13 -7.39
N VAL A 12 9.04 -7.34 -7.26
CA VAL A 12 9.85 -8.47 -6.84
C VAL A 12 9.38 -9.71 -7.59
N GLY A 13 10.32 -10.37 -8.24
CA GLY A 13 9.96 -11.50 -9.10
C GLY A 13 8.98 -11.07 -10.17
N ASN A 14 7.86 -11.78 -10.26
CA ASN A 14 6.80 -11.45 -11.21
C ASN A 14 5.68 -10.65 -10.57
N GLU A 15 5.90 -10.15 -9.35
CA GLU A 15 4.88 -9.39 -8.63
C GLU A 15 5.14 -7.90 -8.73
N HIS A 16 4.07 -7.13 -8.87
CA HIS A 16 4.15 -5.68 -8.90
C HIS A 16 2.99 -5.14 -8.08
N LEU A 17 3.30 -4.56 -6.94
CA LEU A 17 2.31 -4.07 -6.00
C LEU A 17 2.46 -2.58 -5.78
N ARG A 18 1.37 -1.92 -5.46
CA ARG A 18 1.40 -0.55 -4.97
C ARG A 18 0.70 -0.49 -3.62
N LEU A 19 1.38 0.10 -2.66
CA LEU A 19 0.89 0.25 -1.31
C LEU A 19 0.50 1.71 -1.11
N PHE A 20 -0.63 1.95 -0.47
CA PHE A 20 -1.13 3.29 -0.25
C PHE A 20 -1.48 3.52 1.21
N ALA A 21 -1.15 4.68 1.70
CA ALA A 21 -1.67 5.20 2.96
C ALA A 21 -2.13 6.61 2.65
N GLU A 22 -3.44 6.82 2.63
CA GLU A 22 -4.01 8.07 2.13
C GLU A 22 -4.98 8.69 3.12
N HIS A 23 -4.92 10.01 3.19
CA HIS A 23 -5.79 10.80 4.03
C HIS A 23 -6.89 11.40 3.15
N ASN A 24 -8.13 11.12 3.48
CA ASN A 24 -9.26 11.66 2.74
C ASN A 24 -10.30 12.21 3.72
N ALA A 25 -11.47 12.56 3.21
CA ALA A 25 -12.52 13.18 4.01
C ALA A 25 -13.00 12.29 5.16
N GLN A 26 -12.79 11.00 5.05
CA GLN A 26 -13.25 10.04 6.06
C GLN A 26 -12.15 9.60 7.00
N GLY A 27 -10.95 10.15 6.85
CA GLY A 27 -9.81 9.79 7.68
C GLY A 27 -8.69 9.18 6.85
N VAL A 28 -7.86 8.39 7.52
CA VAL A 28 -6.72 7.76 6.85
C VAL A 28 -7.06 6.32 6.54
N GLN A 29 -6.64 5.86 5.38
CA GLN A 29 -6.91 4.49 4.94
C GLN A 29 -5.66 3.87 4.33
N ALA A 30 -5.50 2.57 4.55
CA ALA A 30 -4.42 1.80 3.96
C ALA A 30 -4.99 0.84 2.92
N SER A 31 -4.25 0.63 1.82
CA SER A 31 -4.68 -0.32 0.80
C SER A 31 -3.48 -0.83 0.01
N VAL A 32 -3.65 -1.95 -0.66
CA VAL A 32 -2.62 -2.56 -1.49
C VAL A 32 -3.25 -3.01 -2.80
N TYR A 33 -2.62 -2.64 -3.89
CA TYR A 33 -3.11 -2.91 -5.22
C TYR A 33 -2.13 -3.78 -6.00
N ASN A 34 -2.63 -4.79 -6.69
CA ASN A 34 -1.82 -5.61 -7.58
C ASN A 34 -1.91 -5.01 -8.99
N VAL A 35 -0.79 -4.47 -9.46
CA VAL A 35 -0.76 -3.76 -10.74
C VAL A 35 -0.93 -4.72 -11.92
N ILE A 36 -0.42 -5.94 -11.79
CA ILE A 36 -0.47 -6.90 -12.89
C ILE A 36 -1.86 -7.46 -13.08
N SER A 37 -2.49 -7.90 -11.99
CA SER A 37 -3.84 -8.45 -12.07
C SER A 37 -4.91 -7.38 -12.05
N LYS A 38 -4.53 -6.14 -11.73
CA LYS A 38 -5.46 -5.00 -11.62
C LYS A 38 -6.55 -5.25 -10.61
N THR A 39 -6.16 -5.81 -9.46
CA THR A 39 -7.10 -6.09 -8.38
C THR A 39 -6.55 -5.55 -7.07
N TRP A 40 -7.45 -5.25 -6.15
CA TRP A 40 -7.07 -4.84 -4.81
C TRP A 40 -6.80 -6.09 -3.97
N ILE A 41 -5.57 -6.19 -3.47
CA ILE A 41 -5.21 -7.28 -2.57
C ILE A 41 -5.81 -7.03 -1.20
N ALA A 42 -5.69 -5.77 -0.74
CA ALA A 42 -6.28 -5.33 0.50
C ALA A 42 -7.09 -4.09 0.17
N PRO A 43 -8.41 -4.15 0.24
CA PRO A 43 -9.25 -2.97 0.05
C PRO A 43 -9.01 -1.98 1.18
N SER A 44 -9.47 -0.75 0.99
CA SER A 44 -9.24 0.32 1.94
C SER A 44 -9.60 -0.09 3.36
N GLU A 45 -8.64 0.10 4.26
CA GLU A 45 -8.80 -0.22 5.67
C GLU A 45 -8.60 1.07 6.46
N PRO A 46 -9.57 1.50 7.27
CA PRO A 46 -9.39 2.71 8.09
C PRO A 46 -8.32 2.49 9.14
N VAL A 47 -7.49 3.50 9.33
CA VAL A 47 -6.41 3.47 10.31
C VAL A 47 -6.36 4.83 11.01
N ALA A 48 -5.56 4.91 12.08
CA ALA A 48 -5.52 6.11 12.91
C ALA A 48 -4.76 7.26 12.25
N ASP A 49 -3.65 6.96 11.59
CA ASP A 49 -2.81 7.99 10.97
C ASP A 49 -1.98 7.38 9.84
N LEU A 50 -1.18 8.22 9.19
CA LEU A 50 -0.39 7.76 8.06
C LEU A 50 0.66 6.73 8.44
N GLU A 51 1.24 6.84 9.62
CA GLU A 51 2.22 5.84 10.06
C GLU A 51 1.59 4.48 10.23
N GLN A 52 0.42 4.42 10.83
CA GLN A 52 -0.32 3.16 10.93
C GLN A 52 -0.75 2.68 9.55
N GLY A 53 -1.11 3.60 8.66
CA GLY A 53 -1.47 3.25 7.29
C GLY A 53 -0.31 2.56 6.57
N LYS A 54 0.90 3.10 6.70
CA LYS A 54 2.06 2.48 6.09
C LYS A 54 2.30 1.09 6.68
N GLU A 55 2.19 0.97 7.99
CA GLU A 55 2.41 -0.31 8.67
C GLU A 55 1.40 -1.35 8.22
N ARG A 56 0.13 -0.98 8.14
CA ARG A 56 -0.91 -1.93 7.72
C ARG A 56 -0.74 -2.34 6.27
N ALA A 57 -0.41 -1.41 5.39
CA ALA A 57 -0.17 -1.74 4.00
C ALA A 57 1.02 -2.69 3.87
N GLU A 58 2.09 -2.46 4.64
CA GLU A 58 3.25 -3.35 4.63
C GLU A 58 2.88 -4.76 5.08
N VAL A 59 2.07 -4.86 6.13
CA VAL A 59 1.67 -6.18 6.63
C VAL A 59 0.89 -6.93 5.55
N HIS A 60 -0.06 -6.28 4.91
CA HIS A 60 -0.84 -6.92 3.84
C HIS A 60 0.04 -7.33 2.67
N ALA A 61 0.95 -6.47 2.25
CA ALA A 61 1.84 -6.79 1.14
C ALA A 61 2.78 -7.93 1.48
N ARG A 62 3.31 -7.93 2.70
CA ARG A 62 4.22 -8.98 3.16
C ARG A 62 3.52 -10.33 3.20
N GLU A 63 2.32 -10.36 3.73
CA GLU A 63 1.56 -11.60 3.81
C GLU A 63 1.19 -12.13 2.43
N TYR A 64 0.82 -11.22 1.54
CA TYR A 64 0.49 -11.61 0.19
C TYR A 64 1.69 -12.23 -0.53
N LEU A 65 2.84 -11.57 -0.48
CA LEU A 65 4.02 -12.05 -1.17
C LEU A 65 4.48 -13.40 -0.61
N LYS A 66 4.38 -13.56 0.68
CA LYS A 66 4.76 -14.84 1.29
C LYS A 66 3.81 -15.95 0.87
N ARG A 67 2.53 -15.67 0.82
CA ARG A 67 1.53 -16.68 0.51
C ARG A 67 1.56 -17.10 -0.96
N VAL A 68 1.67 -16.14 -1.89
CA VAL A 68 1.53 -16.46 -3.32
C VAL A 68 2.86 -16.68 -4.02
N ALA A 69 3.95 -16.13 -3.52
CA ALA A 69 5.25 -16.21 -4.20
C ALA A 69 6.37 -16.68 -3.31
N ASN A 70 6.11 -16.87 -2.03
CA ASN A 70 7.11 -17.24 -1.04
C ASN A 70 8.32 -16.30 -1.07
N MET A 71 8.03 -15.01 -1.20
CA MET A 71 9.04 -13.97 -1.27
C MET A 71 8.89 -13.02 -0.12
N GLU A 72 9.98 -12.34 0.23
CA GLU A 72 9.96 -11.33 1.27
C GLU A 72 9.71 -9.96 0.66
N LEU A 73 9.09 -9.09 1.44
CA LEU A 73 8.86 -7.73 1.04
C LEU A 73 10.19 -6.97 1.12
N PRO A 74 10.65 -6.37 0.01
CA PRO A 74 11.87 -5.57 0.06
C PRO A 74 11.64 -4.26 0.81
N ALA A 75 12.74 -3.58 1.12
CA ALA A 75 12.66 -2.27 1.75
C ALA A 75 11.84 -1.32 0.89
N LEU A 76 10.95 -0.58 1.52
CA LEU A 76 10.05 0.31 0.81
C LEU A 76 10.57 1.74 0.84
N GLN A 77 10.29 2.45 -0.24
CA GLN A 77 10.55 3.89 -0.32
C GLN A 77 9.20 4.57 -0.52
N TRP A 78 8.69 5.14 0.55
CA TRP A 78 7.41 5.83 0.52
C TRP A 78 7.59 7.20 -0.10
N LYS A 79 6.72 7.51 -1.04
CA LYS A 79 6.74 8.78 -1.75
C LYS A 79 5.49 9.56 -1.42
N ALA A 80 5.63 10.88 -1.40
CA ALA A 80 4.46 11.72 -1.17
C ALA A 80 3.50 11.62 -2.34
N SER A 81 2.23 11.45 -2.03
CA SER A 81 1.18 11.48 -3.01
C SER A 81 0.88 12.92 -3.34
N ARG A 82 0.73 13.22 -4.62
CA ARG A 82 0.43 14.57 -5.04
C ARG A 82 -0.98 14.64 -5.56
N SER A 83 -1.70 15.62 -5.08
CA SER A 83 -2.96 15.99 -5.67
C SER A 83 -2.65 17.01 -6.75
N ALA A 84 -3.06 16.72 -7.93
CA ALA A 84 -2.82 17.62 -9.03
C ALA A 84 -3.78 18.82 -8.95
#